data_7486eb1b628721a0a63c53d432b16e18
#
_entry.id   7486eb1b628721a0a63c53d432b16e18
#
_cell.length_a   1.000
_cell.length_b   1.000
_cell.length_c   1.000
_cell.angle_alpha   90.00
_cell.angle_beta   90.00
_cell.angle_gamma   90.00
#
_symmetry.space_group_name_H-M   'P 1'
#
loop_
_entity.id
_entity.type
_entity.pdbx_description
1 polymer ?
#
loop_
_entity_poly.entity_id
_entity_poly.type
_entity_poly.pdbx_seq_one_letter_code
_entity_poly.pdbx_strand_id
1 'polypeptide(L)'
;MTVPEFRIGDMRIAKVHELDLNDFAATQLLPGLDPSVLMKHPERIDTSTYNPETGRVFMSVHTWVVWLGGKVILIDTGVGNDKARPTLKVMDQLHTPYLERLADVGIQPGDVDYVLLTHIHSDHVGWNTRWDGDRWIPTFPNAMVICSDLEWRYGAALTAGDEKAIAAIRAEAGFGPPIRIPLPGVFSDSMAPIEAAGQLQGIIVDGGEVLEGIRFLSTPGHSIDHAAISITFQGAEAVFGGDVVHHPFEWCEPDLVSIFCEFPEASRRSRRWLARHVIERDATYFSSHFPFTSFGKISRAGENFGWRFLDFTDCVEEKGVLEP
;
A
#
# COMPACT_ATOMS: atom_id res chain seq x y z
N MET A 1 14.47 5.50 22.05
CA MET A 1 13.13 4.97 22.34
C MET A 1 12.92 3.81 21.40
N THR A 2 12.40 2.66 21.87
CA THR A 2 12.07 1.54 20.97
C THR A 2 10.85 1.93 20.14
N VAL A 3 10.94 1.80 18.81
CA VAL A 3 9.79 2.00 17.94
C VAL A 3 8.77 0.89 18.20
N PRO A 4 7.47 1.20 18.30
CA PRO A 4 6.45 0.18 18.49
C PRO A 4 6.43 -0.83 17.34
N GLU A 5 6.34 -2.12 17.67
CA GLU A 5 6.26 -3.22 16.71
C GLU A 5 5.02 -4.07 16.99
N PHE A 6 4.35 -4.47 15.92
CA PHE A 6 3.35 -5.53 15.97
C PHE A 6 4.04 -6.89 15.77
N ARG A 7 3.60 -7.92 16.48
CA ARG A 7 4.23 -9.24 16.42
C ARG A 7 3.23 -10.34 16.15
N ILE A 8 3.65 -11.28 15.33
CA ILE A 8 3.01 -12.57 15.10
C ILE A 8 4.10 -13.62 15.28
N GLY A 9 4.17 -14.28 16.44
CA GLY A 9 5.30 -15.13 16.78
C GLY A 9 6.63 -14.38 16.63
N ASP A 10 7.57 -14.92 15.86
CA ASP A 10 8.86 -14.28 15.58
C ASP A 10 8.83 -13.25 14.47
N MET A 11 7.74 -13.16 13.69
CA MET A 11 7.57 -12.10 12.70
C MET A 11 7.31 -10.78 13.42
N ARG A 12 8.07 -9.75 13.04
CA ARG A 12 7.92 -8.39 13.56
C ARG A 12 7.52 -7.47 12.42
N ILE A 13 6.65 -6.52 12.71
CA ILE A 13 6.16 -5.52 11.74
C ILE A 13 6.23 -4.14 12.39
N ALA A 14 6.89 -3.19 11.74
CA ALA A 14 6.93 -1.80 12.17
C ALA A 14 6.51 -0.86 11.05
N LYS A 15 5.99 0.31 11.44
CA LYS A 15 5.61 1.39 10.53
C LYS A 15 6.72 2.44 10.47
N VAL A 16 7.21 2.74 9.27
CA VAL A 16 8.10 3.88 9.02
C VAL A 16 7.28 4.97 8.33
N HIS A 17 6.83 5.94 9.12
CA HIS A 17 6.04 7.07 8.65
C HIS A 17 6.88 8.01 7.77
N GLU A 18 6.34 8.51 6.68
CA GLU A 18 6.98 9.51 5.83
C GLU A 18 6.30 10.88 5.93
N LEU A 19 5.01 10.96 5.66
CA LEU A 19 4.26 12.22 5.75
C LEU A 19 2.77 11.98 6.05
N ASP A 20 2.11 13.04 6.50
CA ASP A 20 0.66 13.09 6.68
C ASP A 20 -0.02 13.71 5.45
N LEU A 21 -1.15 13.16 5.05
CA LEU A 21 -2.00 13.65 3.96
C LEU A 21 -3.34 14.14 4.55
N ASN A 22 -3.31 15.26 5.28
CA ASN A 22 -4.45 15.76 6.04
C ASN A 22 -5.23 16.88 5.32
N ASP A 23 -4.89 17.16 4.06
CA ASP A 23 -5.46 18.27 3.30
C ASP A 23 -6.64 17.88 2.40
N PHE A 24 -6.93 16.60 2.24
CA PHE A 24 -8.03 16.15 1.42
C PHE A 24 -9.37 16.31 2.13
N ALA A 25 -10.33 17.00 1.49
CA ALA A 25 -11.72 16.89 1.92
C ALA A 25 -12.23 15.47 1.65
N ALA A 26 -13.03 14.92 2.57
CA ALA A 26 -13.57 13.56 2.43
C ALA A 26 -14.35 13.38 1.11
N THR A 27 -15.15 14.38 0.72
CA THR A 27 -15.91 14.40 -0.54
C THR A 27 -15.06 14.61 -1.79
N GLN A 28 -13.85 15.16 -1.64
CA GLN A 28 -12.87 15.25 -2.72
C GLN A 28 -12.18 13.90 -2.92
N LEU A 29 -11.74 13.27 -1.83
CA LEU A 29 -11.10 11.95 -1.88
C LEU A 29 -12.08 10.89 -2.42
N LEU A 30 -13.31 10.92 -1.91
CA LEU A 30 -14.38 9.95 -2.20
C LEU A 30 -15.60 10.67 -2.79
N PRO A 31 -15.62 10.95 -4.10
CA PRO A 31 -16.77 11.53 -4.75
C PRO A 31 -18.03 10.65 -4.57
N GLY A 32 -19.14 11.28 -4.18
CA GLY A 32 -20.38 10.58 -3.85
C GLY A 32 -20.54 10.24 -2.35
N LEU A 33 -19.53 10.50 -1.53
CA LEU A 33 -19.67 10.39 -0.08
C LEU A 33 -20.69 11.39 0.44
N ASP A 34 -21.70 10.91 1.18
CA ASP A 34 -22.57 11.73 2.00
C ASP A 34 -22.06 11.75 3.44
N PRO A 35 -21.44 12.84 3.91
CA PRO A 35 -20.93 12.91 5.28
C PRO A 35 -22.01 12.69 6.35
N SER A 36 -23.29 12.95 6.05
CA SER A 36 -24.39 12.74 7.00
C SER A 36 -24.62 11.26 7.30
N VAL A 37 -24.27 10.36 6.38
CA VAL A 37 -24.32 8.90 6.60
C VAL A 37 -23.29 8.48 7.64
N LEU A 38 -22.13 9.11 7.62
CA LEU A 38 -21.04 8.85 8.58
C LEU A 38 -21.46 9.20 10.00
N MET A 39 -22.16 10.32 10.16
CA MET A 39 -22.65 10.80 11.47
C MET A 39 -23.78 9.95 12.05
N LYS A 40 -24.49 9.19 11.20
CA LYS A 40 -25.57 8.29 11.63
C LYS A 40 -25.06 6.95 12.17
N HIS A 41 -23.80 6.60 11.90
CA HIS A 41 -23.21 5.31 12.24
C HIS A 41 -21.84 5.48 12.93
N PRO A 42 -21.77 6.25 14.04
CA PRO A 42 -20.50 6.48 14.73
C PRO A 42 -19.84 5.18 15.25
N GLU A 43 -20.63 4.11 15.42
CA GLU A 43 -20.16 2.79 15.81
C GLU A 43 -19.37 2.06 14.68
N ARG A 44 -19.47 2.52 13.44
CA ARG A 44 -18.79 1.93 12.27
C ARG A 44 -17.52 2.67 11.89
N ILE A 45 -17.33 3.88 12.43
CA ILE A 45 -16.30 4.81 11.99
C ILE A 45 -15.59 5.36 13.21
N ASP A 46 -14.29 5.17 13.22
CA ASP A 46 -13.46 5.93 14.13
C ASP A 46 -13.44 7.40 13.67
N THR A 47 -14.19 8.23 14.37
CA THR A 47 -14.31 9.67 14.07
C THR A 47 -12.98 10.41 14.19
N SER A 48 -11.96 9.81 14.83
CA SER A 48 -10.62 10.37 14.89
C SER A 48 -9.91 10.41 13.52
N THR A 49 -10.41 9.66 12.52
CA THR A 49 -9.89 9.68 11.16
C THR A 49 -10.44 10.81 10.29
N TYR A 50 -11.36 11.61 10.82
CA TYR A 50 -12.06 12.66 10.10
C TYR A 50 -12.33 13.87 11.00
N ASN A 51 -12.13 15.06 10.47
CA ASN A 51 -12.49 16.30 11.15
C ASN A 51 -13.85 16.81 10.64
N PRO A 52 -14.94 16.73 11.43
CA PRO A 52 -16.27 17.12 10.98
C PRO A 52 -16.43 18.64 10.78
N GLU A 53 -15.59 19.47 11.42
CA GLU A 53 -15.65 20.93 11.30
C GLU A 53 -15.07 21.39 9.95
N THR A 54 -13.99 20.73 9.48
CA THR A 54 -13.30 21.08 8.23
C THR A 54 -13.68 20.17 7.06
N GLY A 55 -14.35 19.06 7.34
CA GLY A 55 -14.67 18.04 6.33
C GLY A 55 -13.46 17.25 5.82
N ARG A 56 -12.31 17.34 6.51
CA ARG A 56 -11.05 16.72 6.06
C ARG A 56 -10.85 15.34 6.68
N VAL A 57 -10.25 14.46 5.90
CA VAL A 57 -9.78 13.15 6.34
C VAL A 57 -8.33 13.23 6.82
N PHE A 58 -7.96 12.32 7.73
CA PHE A 58 -6.57 12.12 8.13
C PHE A 58 -6.04 10.86 7.47
N MET A 59 -4.93 11.01 6.76
CA MET A 59 -4.22 9.91 6.10
C MET A 59 -2.72 10.08 6.28
N SER A 60 -1.96 9.03 6.01
CA SER A 60 -0.50 9.05 6.04
C SER A 60 0.09 8.30 4.85
N VAL A 61 1.34 8.59 4.51
CA VAL A 61 2.19 7.75 3.67
C VAL A 61 3.28 7.14 4.53
N HIS A 62 3.50 5.87 4.40
CA HIS A 62 4.46 5.13 5.20
C HIS A 62 4.86 3.81 4.53
N THR A 63 5.99 3.27 4.95
CA THR A 63 6.49 1.94 4.60
C THR A 63 6.23 0.98 5.75
N TRP A 64 5.81 -0.25 5.45
CA TRP A 64 5.84 -1.33 6.41
C TRP A 64 7.18 -2.06 6.35
N VAL A 65 7.83 -2.22 7.49
CA VAL A 65 9.04 -3.03 7.65
C VAL A 65 8.64 -4.35 8.28
N VAL A 66 9.00 -5.45 7.65
CA VAL A 66 8.73 -6.82 8.14
C VAL A 66 10.04 -7.55 8.33
N TRP A 67 10.26 -8.08 9.52
CA TRP A 67 11.35 -9.03 9.80
C TRP A 67 10.79 -10.45 9.84
N LEU A 68 11.21 -11.28 8.91
CA LEU A 68 10.73 -12.64 8.74
C LEU A 68 11.87 -13.55 8.29
N GLY A 69 12.10 -14.67 9.00
CA GLY A 69 13.09 -15.67 8.60
C GLY A 69 14.53 -15.13 8.48
N GLY A 70 14.88 -14.11 9.29
CA GLY A 70 16.19 -13.43 9.22
C GLY A 70 16.31 -12.45 8.06
N LYS A 71 15.22 -12.16 7.33
CA LYS A 71 15.13 -11.20 6.23
C LYS A 71 14.48 -9.90 6.66
N VAL A 72 14.91 -8.80 6.07
CA VAL A 72 14.31 -7.48 6.18
C VAL A 72 13.56 -7.19 4.88
N ILE A 73 12.26 -7.00 4.99
CA ILE A 73 11.36 -6.81 3.86
C ILE A 73 10.66 -5.47 4.04
N LEU A 74 10.65 -4.65 3.00
CA LEU A 74 9.82 -3.44 2.94
C LEU A 74 8.59 -3.70 2.08
N ILE A 75 7.43 -3.25 2.56
CA ILE A 75 6.20 -3.21 1.75
C ILE A 75 5.96 -1.75 1.39
N ASP A 76 6.03 -1.45 0.12
CA ASP A 76 6.03 -0.12 -0.47
C ASP A 76 7.13 0.81 0.11
N THR A 77 7.44 1.89 -0.57
CA THR A 77 8.59 2.74 -0.21
C THR A 77 8.29 4.24 -0.29
N GLY A 78 7.07 4.65 0.04
CA GLY A 78 6.71 6.06 0.17
C GLY A 78 6.91 6.91 -1.09
N VAL A 79 6.96 8.24 -0.91
CA VAL A 79 7.04 9.25 -1.99
C VAL A 79 8.48 9.48 -2.47
N GLY A 80 9.43 9.45 -1.55
CA GLY A 80 10.84 9.77 -1.84
C GLY A 80 11.13 11.27 -1.87
N ASN A 81 12.40 11.62 -1.66
CA ASN A 81 12.87 13.00 -1.74
C ASN A 81 13.26 13.38 -3.18
N ASP A 82 13.24 14.67 -3.47
CA ASP A 82 13.69 15.30 -4.73
C ASP A 82 12.87 14.87 -5.97
N LYS A 83 11.73 14.19 -5.80
CA LYS A 83 10.88 13.72 -6.90
C LYS A 83 10.02 14.86 -7.45
N ALA A 84 10.04 15.06 -8.77
CA ALA A 84 9.20 16.05 -9.43
C ALA A 84 7.76 15.54 -9.58
N ARG A 85 6.83 16.12 -8.84
CA ARG A 85 5.37 15.81 -8.88
C ARG A 85 4.55 17.10 -8.99
N PRO A 86 4.78 17.94 -10.00
CA PRO A 86 4.27 19.32 -10.05
C PRO A 86 2.74 19.43 -10.03
N THR A 87 2.03 18.38 -10.42
CA THR A 87 0.56 18.32 -10.39
C THR A 87 -0.01 17.87 -9.06
N LEU A 88 0.82 17.36 -8.13
CA LEU A 88 0.43 16.91 -6.80
C LEU A 88 1.37 17.54 -5.76
N LYS A 89 1.10 18.80 -5.41
CA LYS A 89 1.96 19.67 -4.60
C LYS A 89 2.40 19.06 -3.26
N VAL A 90 1.54 18.25 -2.64
CA VAL A 90 1.82 17.60 -1.36
C VAL A 90 2.92 16.53 -1.47
N MET A 91 3.24 16.09 -2.69
CA MET A 91 4.27 15.09 -2.97
C MET A 91 5.42 15.64 -3.83
N ASP A 92 5.40 16.95 -4.14
CA ASP A 92 6.38 17.56 -5.07
C ASP A 92 7.64 18.01 -4.34
N GLN A 93 8.81 17.54 -4.79
CA GLN A 93 10.13 17.95 -4.29
C GLN A 93 10.27 17.84 -2.76
N LEU A 94 9.85 16.71 -2.19
CA LEU A 94 9.90 16.51 -0.75
C LEU A 94 11.33 16.41 -0.21
N HIS A 95 11.48 16.74 1.08
CA HIS A 95 12.68 16.54 1.88
C HIS A 95 12.27 16.00 3.26
N THR A 96 11.87 14.73 3.30
CA THR A 96 11.46 14.07 4.55
C THR A 96 12.66 13.34 5.19
N PRO A 97 12.69 13.18 6.52
CA PRO A 97 13.73 12.41 7.21
C PRO A 97 13.42 10.90 7.19
N TYR A 98 12.97 10.36 6.05
CA TYR A 98 12.55 8.94 5.96
C TYR A 98 13.68 7.97 6.30
N LEU A 99 14.90 8.18 5.77
CA LEU A 99 16.03 7.29 6.05
C LEU A 99 16.49 7.35 7.51
N GLU A 100 16.33 8.49 8.18
CA GLU A 100 16.56 8.62 9.61
C GLU A 100 15.53 7.81 10.40
N ARG A 101 14.24 7.90 10.00
CA ARG A 101 13.16 7.12 10.62
C ARG A 101 13.31 5.62 10.36
N LEU A 102 13.84 5.23 9.20
CA LEU A 102 14.20 3.84 8.92
C LEU A 102 15.32 3.37 9.85
N ALA A 103 16.32 4.23 10.10
CA ALA A 103 17.37 3.96 11.06
C ALA A 103 16.86 3.87 12.51
N ASP A 104 15.82 4.62 12.87
CA ASP A 104 15.20 4.55 14.22
C ASP A 104 14.57 3.17 14.50
N VAL A 105 14.11 2.46 13.45
CA VAL A 105 13.65 1.06 13.57
C VAL A 105 14.80 0.05 13.47
N GLY A 106 16.05 0.52 13.43
CA GLY A 106 17.26 -0.31 13.41
C GLY A 106 17.65 -0.83 12.02
N ILE A 107 17.17 -0.21 10.93
CA ILE A 107 17.44 -0.63 9.56
C ILE A 107 18.24 0.44 8.82
N GLN A 108 19.35 0.02 8.23
CA GLN A 108 20.09 0.81 7.25
C GLN A 108 19.70 0.36 5.83
N PRO A 109 19.84 1.21 4.81
CA PRO A 109 19.52 0.83 3.43
C PRO A 109 20.17 -0.48 2.94
N GLY A 110 21.37 -0.79 3.42
CA GLY A 110 22.09 -2.02 3.07
C GLY A 110 21.58 -3.29 3.77
N ASP A 111 20.69 -3.15 4.75
CA ASP A 111 20.14 -4.29 5.49
C ASP A 111 18.88 -4.87 4.82
N VAL A 112 18.30 -4.16 3.85
CA VAL A 112 17.05 -4.57 3.19
C VAL A 112 17.34 -5.67 2.18
N ASP A 113 16.65 -6.81 2.32
CA ASP A 113 16.75 -7.95 1.41
C ASP A 113 15.73 -7.86 0.27
N TYR A 114 14.51 -7.39 0.56
CA TYR A 114 13.42 -7.31 -0.40
C TYR A 114 12.61 -6.02 -0.25
N VAL A 115 12.16 -5.49 -1.37
CA VAL A 115 11.09 -4.48 -1.45
C VAL A 115 9.95 -5.10 -2.23
N LEU A 116 8.78 -5.23 -1.62
CA LEU A 116 7.58 -5.76 -2.25
C LEU A 116 6.64 -4.60 -2.54
N LEU A 117 6.29 -4.40 -3.80
CA LEU A 117 5.44 -3.30 -4.23
C LEU A 117 4.02 -3.77 -4.49
N THR A 118 3.06 -3.13 -3.84
CA THR A 118 1.64 -3.40 -4.11
C THR A 118 1.22 -2.95 -5.50
N HIS A 119 1.79 -1.82 -5.97
CA HIS A 119 1.60 -1.24 -7.29
C HIS A 119 2.64 -0.14 -7.56
N ILE A 120 2.58 0.51 -8.75
CA ILE A 120 3.58 1.51 -9.16
C ILE A 120 2.95 2.91 -9.22
N HIS A 121 2.54 3.46 -8.06
CA HIS A 121 2.19 4.87 -7.92
C HIS A 121 3.25 5.64 -7.13
N SER A 122 3.16 6.98 -7.17
CA SER A 122 4.19 7.90 -6.70
C SER A 122 4.58 7.75 -5.23
N ASP A 123 3.65 7.34 -4.40
CA ASP A 123 3.75 7.22 -2.95
C ASP A 123 3.97 5.79 -2.45
N HIS A 124 4.24 4.88 -3.38
CA HIS A 124 4.56 3.47 -3.09
C HIS A 124 5.95 3.06 -3.55
N VAL A 125 6.56 3.80 -4.48
CA VAL A 125 7.83 3.42 -5.11
C VAL A 125 8.94 4.48 -4.96
N GLY A 126 8.65 5.60 -4.30
CA GLY A 126 9.52 6.78 -4.33
C GLY A 126 10.91 6.52 -3.76
N TRP A 127 11.03 5.91 -2.58
CA TRP A 127 12.31 5.57 -1.97
C TRP A 127 12.97 4.31 -2.56
N ASN A 128 12.42 3.68 -3.59
CA ASN A 128 13.19 2.70 -4.36
C ASN A 128 14.51 3.31 -4.82
N THR A 129 14.49 4.62 -5.12
CA THR A 129 15.67 5.35 -5.59
C THR A 129 15.87 6.66 -4.83
N ARG A 130 17.12 7.12 -4.78
CA ARG A 130 17.52 8.43 -4.27
C ARG A 130 18.40 9.15 -5.28
N TRP A 131 18.38 10.49 -5.22
CA TRP A 131 19.26 11.31 -6.04
C TRP A 131 20.68 11.33 -5.45
N ASP A 132 21.70 11.03 -6.26
CA ASP A 132 23.11 11.02 -5.80
C ASP A 132 23.85 12.32 -6.13
N GLY A 133 23.16 13.30 -6.75
CA GLY A 133 23.72 14.56 -7.23
C GLY A 133 23.83 14.61 -8.76
N ASP A 134 23.74 13.46 -9.44
CA ASP A 134 23.86 13.35 -10.90
C ASP A 134 22.71 12.51 -11.49
N ARG A 135 22.31 11.45 -10.82
CA ARG A 135 21.30 10.50 -11.30
C ARG A 135 20.53 9.82 -10.16
N TRP A 136 19.43 9.19 -10.52
CA TRP A 136 18.70 8.30 -9.61
C TRP A 136 19.45 6.96 -9.47
N ILE A 137 19.72 6.56 -8.23
CA ILE A 137 20.36 5.29 -7.90
C ILE A 137 19.49 4.51 -6.91
N PRO A 138 19.57 3.17 -6.86
CA PRO A 138 18.88 2.38 -5.85
C PRO A 138 19.18 2.87 -4.44
N THR A 139 18.14 3.05 -3.63
CA THR A 139 18.27 3.39 -2.21
C THR A 139 18.72 2.16 -1.42
N PHE A 140 18.24 0.99 -1.77
CA PHE A 140 18.46 -0.28 -1.09
C PHE A 140 19.37 -1.18 -1.93
N PRO A 141 20.71 -1.05 -1.79
CA PRO A 141 21.66 -1.61 -2.75
C PRO A 141 21.70 -3.14 -2.78
N ASN A 142 21.21 -3.81 -1.73
CA ASN A 142 21.18 -5.27 -1.62
C ASN A 142 19.79 -5.87 -1.86
N ALA A 143 18.75 -5.03 -1.99
CA ALA A 143 17.38 -5.49 -2.10
C ALA A 143 17.03 -5.96 -3.51
N MET A 144 16.23 -7.03 -3.60
CA MET A 144 15.44 -7.33 -4.79
C MET A 144 14.08 -6.64 -4.67
N VAL A 145 13.71 -5.84 -5.66
CA VAL A 145 12.39 -5.21 -5.77
C VAL A 145 11.48 -6.13 -6.56
N ILE A 146 10.38 -6.56 -5.94
CA ILE A 146 9.41 -7.49 -6.53
C ILE A 146 8.09 -6.75 -6.75
N CYS A 147 7.57 -6.78 -7.98
CA CYS A 147 6.29 -6.17 -8.34
C CYS A 147 5.58 -6.97 -9.43
N SER A 148 4.31 -6.65 -9.70
CA SER A 148 3.62 -7.17 -10.87
C SER A 148 4.36 -6.85 -12.17
N ASP A 149 4.57 -7.85 -13.02
CA ASP A 149 5.10 -7.68 -14.38
C ASP A 149 4.18 -6.79 -15.22
N LEU A 150 2.89 -6.91 -15.02
CA LEU A 150 1.90 -6.11 -15.75
C LEU A 150 1.96 -4.62 -15.36
N GLU A 151 2.08 -4.31 -14.04
CA GLU A 151 2.30 -2.95 -13.54
C GLU A 151 3.57 -2.34 -14.13
N TRP A 152 4.65 -3.10 -14.10
CA TRP A 152 5.94 -2.65 -14.64
C TRP A 152 5.86 -2.37 -16.14
N ARG A 153 5.34 -3.30 -16.94
CA ARG A 153 5.19 -3.13 -18.41
C ARG A 153 4.27 -1.95 -18.74
N TYR A 154 3.20 -1.78 -17.96
CA TYR A 154 2.26 -0.67 -18.15
C TYR A 154 2.92 0.68 -17.86
N GLY A 155 3.65 0.80 -16.74
CA GLY A 155 4.41 2.01 -16.40
C GLY A 155 5.48 2.38 -17.44
N ALA A 156 6.21 1.37 -17.96
CA ALA A 156 7.18 1.55 -19.02
C ALA A 156 6.52 2.05 -20.33
N ALA A 157 5.40 1.43 -20.73
CA ALA A 157 4.67 1.82 -21.94
C ALA A 157 4.09 3.23 -21.84
N LEU A 158 3.50 3.60 -20.69
CA LEU A 158 3.02 4.96 -20.42
C LEU A 158 4.15 5.99 -20.51
N THR A 159 5.31 5.69 -19.95
CA THR A 159 6.49 6.55 -19.97
C THR A 159 7.04 6.73 -21.39
N ALA A 160 7.03 5.68 -22.19
CA ALA A 160 7.44 5.72 -23.59
C ALA A 160 6.41 6.37 -24.53
N GLY A 161 5.17 6.59 -24.07
CA GLY A 161 4.06 7.04 -24.92
C GLY A 161 3.67 6.03 -25.99
N ASP A 162 3.89 4.73 -25.74
CA ASP A 162 3.55 3.66 -26.68
C ASP A 162 2.08 3.25 -26.55
N GLU A 163 1.22 3.98 -27.24
CA GLU A 163 -0.24 3.77 -27.22
C GLU A 163 -0.64 2.33 -27.63
N LYS A 164 0.13 1.69 -28.51
CA LYS A 164 -0.14 0.31 -28.94
C LYS A 164 0.14 -0.68 -27.82
N ALA A 165 1.28 -0.55 -27.15
CA ALA A 165 1.64 -1.37 -26.00
C ALA A 165 0.66 -1.13 -24.84
N ILE A 166 0.33 0.13 -24.54
CA ILE A 166 -0.66 0.52 -23.53
C ILE A 166 -2.00 -0.19 -23.77
N ALA A 167 -2.52 -0.12 -25.01
CA ALA A 167 -3.79 -0.76 -25.36
C ALA A 167 -3.74 -2.29 -25.24
N ALA A 168 -2.61 -2.92 -25.66
CA ALA A 168 -2.42 -4.36 -25.57
C ALA A 168 -2.37 -4.84 -24.11
N ILE A 169 -1.65 -4.11 -23.23
CA ILE A 169 -1.53 -4.45 -21.81
C ILE A 169 -2.88 -4.31 -21.11
N ARG A 170 -3.65 -3.25 -21.41
CA ARG A 170 -5.02 -3.10 -20.87
C ARG A 170 -5.93 -4.25 -21.30
N ALA A 171 -5.85 -4.65 -22.57
CA ALA A 171 -6.63 -5.78 -23.06
C ALA A 171 -6.24 -7.11 -22.41
N GLU A 172 -4.94 -7.34 -22.16
CA GLU A 172 -4.43 -8.49 -21.40
C GLU A 172 -5.00 -8.51 -19.97
N ALA A 173 -5.05 -7.35 -19.30
CA ALA A 173 -5.65 -7.20 -17.98
C ALA A 173 -7.20 -7.26 -17.97
N GLY A 174 -7.84 -7.28 -19.14
CA GLY A 174 -9.31 -7.25 -19.27
C GLY A 174 -9.93 -5.87 -19.02
N PHE A 175 -9.15 -4.79 -19.21
CA PHE A 175 -9.60 -3.41 -19.00
C PHE A 175 -9.70 -2.61 -20.30
N GLY A 176 -10.66 -1.70 -20.29
CA GLY A 176 -10.75 -0.60 -21.25
C GLY A 176 -9.89 0.60 -20.83
N PRO A 177 -10.15 1.79 -21.42
CA PRO A 177 -9.48 3.02 -20.99
C PRO A 177 -9.75 3.31 -19.51
N PRO A 178 -8.74 3.70 -18.74
CA PRO A 178 -8.91 4.11 -17.34
C PRO A 178 -9.56 5.50 -17.27
N ILE A 179 -10.16 5.82 -16.11
CA ILE A 179 -10.65 7.18 -15.84
C ILE A 179 -9.53 8.13 -15.40
N ARG A 180 -8.39 7.57 -15.04
CA ARG A 180 -7.18 8.26 -14.61
C ARG A 180 -5.97 7.48 -15.11
N ILE A 181 -4.85 8.16 -15.29
CA ILE A 181 -3.53 7.56 -15.55
C ILE A 181 -2.59 7.91 -14.39
N PRO A 182 -1.59 7.07 -14.10
CA PRO A 182 -0.54 7.38 -13.12
C PRO A 182 0.17 8.70 -13.39
N LEU A 183 0.76 9.28 -12.35
CA LEU A 183 1.55 10.52 -12.50
C LEU A 183 2.77 10.28 -13.40
N PRO A 184 3.07 11.22 -14.32
CA PRO A 184 4.26 11.11 -15.17
C PRO A 184 5.54 11.19 -14.32
N GLY A 185 6.61 10.57 -14.81
CA GLY A 185 7.93 10.58 -14.17
C GLY A 185 8.16 9.47 -13.15
N VAL A 186 7.12 8.92 -12.54
CA VAL A 186 7.23 7.89 -11.49
C VAL A 186 8.07 6.70 -11.94
N PHE A 187 7.77 6.14 -13.12
CA PHE A 187 8.52 5.01 -13.64
C PHE A 187 9.98 5.39 -13.91
N SER A 188 10.22 6.55 -14.53
CA SER A 188 11.57 7.00 -14.95
C SER A 188 12.51 7.23 -13.77
N ASP A 189 11.99 7.78 -12.66
CA ASP A 189 12.81 8.15 -11.51
C ASP A 189 12.83 7.09 -10.40
N SER A 190 11.86 6.17 -10.36
CA SER A 190 11.72 5.23 -9.24
C SER A 190 11.78 3.76 -9.63
N MET A 191 11.57 3.39 -10.90
CA MET A 191 11.56 1.99 -11.37
C MET A 191 12.66 1.70 -12.38
N ALA A 192 12.83 2.53 -13.41
CA ALA A 192 13.86 2.31 -14.44
C ALA A 192 15.29 2.20 -13.88
N PRO A 193 15.71 2.97 -12.86
CA PRO A 193 17.03 2.79 -12.26
C PRO A 193 17.19 1.46 -11.51
N ILE A 194 16.12 0.92 -10.94
CA ILE A 194 16.12 -0.40 -10.28
C ILE A 194 16.30 -1.51 -11.30
N GLU A 195 15.59 -1.43 -12.42
CA GLU A 195 15.76 -2.35 -13.56
C GLU A 195 17.18 -2.29 -14.11
N ALA A 196 17.71 -1.09 -14.36
CA ALA A 196 19.07 -0.88 -14.85
C ALA A 196 20.15 -1.42 -13.90
N ALA A 197 19.85 -1.48 -12.58
CA ALA A 197 20.73 -2.08 -11.58
C ALA A 197 20.60 -3.61 -11.48
N GLY A 198 19.66 -4.23 -12.22
CA GLY A 198 19.40 -5.67 -12.13
C GLY A 198 18.73 -6.11 -10.84
N GLN A 199 18.05 -5.20 -10.15
CA GLN A 199 17.39 -5.43 -8.86
C GLN A 199 15.87 -5.58 -8.97
N LEU A 200 15.30 -5.68 -10.18
CA LEU A 200 13.88 -5.82 -10.42
C LEU A 200 13.50 -7.26 -10.76
N GLN A 201 12.48 -7.77 -10.09
CA GLN A 201 11.81 -9.03 -10.40
C GLN A 201 10.33 -8.80 -10.67
N GLY A 202 9.90 -8.96 -11.91
CA GLY A 202 8.48 -8.99 -12.28
C GLY A 202 7.88 -10.36 -11.96
N ILE A 203 6.66 -10.37 -11.43
CA ILE A 203 5.89 -11.58 -11.14
C ILE A 203 4.51 -11.56 -11.79
N ILE A 204 3.93 -12.74 -12.00
CA ILE A 204 2.52 -12.89 -12.34
C ILE A 204 1.73 -12.91 -11.02
N VAL A 205 0.73 -12.03 -10.90
CA VAL A 205 -0.14 -11.96 -9.73
C VAL A 205 -1.28 -12.97 -9.85
N ASP A 206 -1.00 -14.22 -9.52
CA ASP A 206 -1.95 -15.35 -9.59
C ASP A 206 -2.32 -15.92 -8.21
N GLY A 207 -1.82 -15.31 -7.12
CA GLY A 207 -1.98 -15.79 -5.75
C GLY A 207 -1.02 -16.92 -5.36
N GLY A 208 -0.09 -17.28 -6.25
CA GLY A 208 1.00 -18.20 -5.95
C GLY A 208 1.97 -17.64 -4.91
N GLU A 209 2.76 -18.54 -4.31
CA GLU A 209 3.80 -18.16 -3.36
C GLU A 209 5.01 -17.58 -4.10
N VAL A 210 5.40 -16.35 -3.75
CA VAL A 210 6.52 -15.63 -4.37
C VAL A 210 7.81 -15.79 -3.56
N LEU A 211 7.67 -15.70 -2.24
CA LEU A 211 8.68 -16.03 -1.25
C LEU A 211 8.01 -16.90 -0.18
N GLU A 212 8.78 -17.62 0.63
CA GLU A 212 8.23 -18.50 1.67
C GLU A 212 7.20 -17.76 2.56
N GLY A 213 5.96 -18.25 2.53
CA GLY A 213 4.83 -17.66 3.24
C GLY A 213 4.28 -16.34 2.67
N ILE A 214 4.84 -15.82 1.56
CA ILE A 214 4.47 -14.52 0.99
C ILE A 214 3.78 -14.70 -0.37
N ARG A 215 2.60 -14.08 -0.52
CA ARG A 215 1.77 -14.13 -1.73
C ARG A 215 1.33 -12.74 -2.14
N PHE A 216 1.23 -12.52 -3.44
CA PHE A 216 0.57 -11.35 -4.01
C PHE A 216 -0.86 -11.73 -4.39
N LEU A 217 -1.84 -11.13 -3.72
CA LEU A 217 -3.26 -11.36 -3.92
C LEU A 217 -3.78 -10.37 -4.95
N SER A 218 -4.34 -10.86 -6.05
CA SER A 218 -4.87 -10.01 -7.13
C SER A 218 -6.02 -9.12 -6.63
N THR A 219 -5.80 -7.81 -6.62
CA THR A 219 -6.76 -6.79 -6.22
C THR A 219 -6.75 -5.60 -7.19
N PRO A 220 -6.89 -5.85 -8.52
CA PRO A 220 -6.80 -4.81 -9.53
C PRO A 220 -7.93 -3.78 -9.41
N GLY A 221 -7.68 -2.57 -9.94
CA GLY A 221 -8.69 -1.53 -10.04
C GLY A 221 -8.23 -0.17 -9.53
N HIS A 222 -7.48 -0.12 -8.43
CA HIS A 222 -6.75 1.09 -8.07
C HIS A 222 -5.69 1.41 -9.13
N SER A 223 -4.91 0.43 -9.49
CA SER A 223 -4.06 0.40 -10.70
C SER A 223 -4.37 -0.84 -11.53
N ILE A 224 -3.67 -1.01 -12.66
CA ILE A 224 -3.98 -2.05 -13.66
C ILE A 224 -3.87 -3.47 -13.09
N ASP A 225 -2.90 -3.75 -12.22
CA ASP A 225 -2.66 -5.06 -11.62
C ASP A 225 -2.23 -4.92 -10.14
N HIS A 226 -2.86 -3.98 -9.45
CA HIS A 226 -2.68 -3.79 -8.01
C HIS A 226 -2.80 -5.12 -7.27
N ALA A 227 -1.91 -5.37 -6.32
CA ALA A 227 -1.91 -6.57 -5.50
C ALA A 227 -1.81 -6.24 -4.00
N ALA A 228 -2.70 -6.79 -3.19
CA ALA A 228 -2.46 -6.85 -1.76
C ALA A 228 -1.40 -7.93 -1.47
N ILE A 229 -0.56 -7.71 -0.46
CA ILE A 229 0.51 -8.65 -0.09
C ILE A 229 0.09 -9.38 1.19
N SER A 230 0.02 -10.71 1.11
CA SER A 230 -0.29 -11.58 2.25
C SER A 230 0.98 -12.27 2.74
N ILE A 231 1.21 -12.20 4.04
CA ILE A 231 2.29 -12.92 4.73
C ILE A 231 1.66 -13.85 5.76
N THR A 232 1.85 -15.15 5.57
CA THR A 232 1.38 -16.18 6.51
C THR A 232 2.55 -16.73 7.30
N PHE A 233 2.46 -16.66 8.62
CA PHE A 233 3.48 -17.15 9.51
C PHE A 233 2.85 -17.78 10.77
N GLN A 234 3.26 -18.99 11.14
CA GLN A 234 2.77 -19.73 12.31
C GLN A 234 1.23 -19.79 12.42
N GLY A 235 0.55 -19.92 11.27
CA GLY A 235 -0.91 -20.05 11.21
C GLY A 235 -1.70 -18.73 11.31
N ALA A 236 -1.02 -17.59 11.49
CA ALA A 236 -1.63 -16.26 11.41
C ALA A 236 -1.28 -15.57 10.08
N GLU A 237 -2.11 -14.63 9.64
CA GLU A 237 -1.95 -13.93 8.37
C GLU A 237 -1.94 -12.40 8.59
N ALA A 238 -0.93 -11.75 8.03
CA ALA A 238 -0.86 -10.30 7.87
C ALA A 238 -1.15 -9.95 6.40
N VAL A 239 -2.10 -9.04 6.15
CA VAL A 239 -2.47 -8.59 4.80
C VAL A 239 -2.18 -7.10 4.66
N PHE A 240 -1.22 -6.76 3.82
CA PHE A 240 -0.89 -5.39 3.45
C PHE A 240 -1.73 -5.01 2.23
N GLY A 241 -2.72 -4.16 2.44
CA GLY A 241 -3.79 -3.93 1.48
C GLY A 241 -3.44 -3.01 0.31
N GLY A 242 -2.29 -2.31 0.36
CA GLY A 242 -2.01 -1.25 -0.60
C GLY A 242 -3.17 -0.25 -0.64
N ASP A 243 -3.57 0.10 -1.85
CA ASP A 243 -4.60 1.11 -2.13
C ASP A 243 -5.96 0.54 -2.51
N VAL A 244 -6.26 -0.69 -2.03
CA VAL A 244 -7.65 -1.22 -2.11
C VAL A 244 -8.61 -0.29 -1.37
N VAL A 245 -8.12 0.37 -0.30
CA VAL A 245 -8.80 1.45 0.43
C VAL A 245 -7.80 2.54 0.82
N HIS A 246 -8.23 3.80 0.74
CA HIS A 246 -7.44 4.96 1.17
C HIS A 246 -7.86 5.46 2.54
N HIS A 247 -9.12 5.24 2.90
CA HIS A 247 -9.68 5.69 4.18
C HIS A 247 -10.70 4.68 4.72
N PRO A 248 -10.85 4.52 6.06
CA PRO A 248 -11.82 3.57 6.67
C PRO A 248 -13.26 3.73 6.16
N PHE A 249 -13.64 4.89 5.65
CA PHE A 249 -14.96 5.13 5.04
C PHE A 249 -15.29 4.17 3.91
N GLU A 250 -14.28 3.74 3.16
CA GLU A 250 -14.47 2.80 2.06
C GLU A 250 -14.77 1.37 2.52
N TRP A 251 -14.51 1.03 3.79
CA TRP A 251 -15.02 -0.20 4.39
C TRP A 251 -16.50 -0.08 4.73
N CYS A 252 -16.91 1.06 5.29
CA CYS A 252 -18.30 1.32 5.67
C CYS A 252 -19.22 1.46 4.46
N GLU A 253 -18.72 2.08 3.40
CA GLU A 253 -19.42 2.32 2.14
C GLU A 253 -18.56 1.79 0.97
N PRO A 254 -18.53 0.46 0.75
CA PRO A 254 -17.58 -0.17 -0.17
C PRO A 254 -17.83 0.11 -1.66
N ASP A 255 -18.90 0.80 -1.99
CA ASP A 255 -19.19 1.28 -3.34
C ASP A 255 -18.60 2.66 -3.63
N LEU A 256 -18.10 3.38 -2.62
CA LEU A 256 -17.31 4.57 -2.84
C LEU A 256 -16.00 4.22 -3.56
N VAL A 257 -15.52 5.13 -4.37
CA VAL A 257 -14.25 4.97 -5.08
C VAL A 257 -13.44 6.24 -4.93
N SER A 258 -12.20 6.06 -4.51
CA SER A 258 -11.23 7.15 -4.43
C SER A 258 -10.97 7.74 -5.82
N ILE A 259 -10.75 9.07 -5.87
CA ILE A 259 -10.34 9.75 -7.10
C ILE A 259 -9.03 9.21 -7.67
N PHE A 260 -8.28 8.41 -6.89
CA PHE A 260 -7.00 7.85 -7.28
C PHE A 260 -7.12 6.51 -8.03
N CYS A 261 -8.30 5.88 -8.04
CA CYS A 261 -8.49 4.61 -8.75
C CYS A 261 -8.60 4.79 -10.26
N GLU A 262 -7.89 3.92 -11.01
CA GLU A 262 -7.91 3.92 -12.48
C GLU A 262 -9.16 3.23 -13.05
N PHE A 263 -9.62 2.13 -12.40
CA PHE A 263 -10.70 1.27 -12.86
C PHE A 263 -11.73 1.05 -11.74
N PRO A 264 -12.69 1.97 -11.57
CA PRO A 264 -13.61 2.00 -10.43
C PRO A 264 -14.36 0.71 -10.13
N GLU A 265 -14.89 0.06 -11.16
CA GLU A 265 -15.67 -1.18 -11.00
C GLU A 265 -14.82 -2.35 -10.51
N ALA A 266 -13.57 -2.44 -10.96
CA ALA A 266 -12.63 -3.45 -10.50
C ALA A 266 -12.22 -3.15 -9.05
N SER A 267 -11.95 -1.89 -8.70
CA SER A 267 -11.62 -1.47 -7.34
C SER A 267 -12.70 -1.88 -6.33
N ARG A 268 -14.00 -1.65 -6.65
CA ARG A 268 -15.11 -2.10 -5.80
C ARG A 268 -15.13 -3.62 -5.60
N ARG A 269 -14.92 -4.38 -6.68
CA ARG A 269 -14.87 -5.86 -6.58
C ARG A 269 -13.71 -6.34 -5.74
N SER A 270 -12.51 -5.79 -5.96
CA SER A 270 -11.29 -6.11 -5.23
C SER A 270 -11.43 -5.80 -3.74
N ARG A 271 -11.99 -4.65 -3.39
CA ARG A 271 -12.27 -4.25 -1.99
C ARG A 271 -13.20 -5.24 -1.29
N ARG A 272 -14.33 -5.56 -1.91
CA ARG A 272 -15.29 -6.51 -1.32
C ARG A 272 -14.71 -7.90 -1.19
N TRP A 273 -13.91 -8.33 -2.17
CA TRP A 273 -13.22 -9.61 -2.12
C TRP A 273 -12.18 -9.64 -0.98
N LEU A 274 -11.32 -8.62 -0.90
CA LEU A 274 -10.26 -8.55 0.11
C LEU A 274 -10.83 -8.46 1.53
N ALA A 275 -11.90 -7.70 1.74
CA ALA A 275 -12.57 -7.65 3.04
C ALA A 275 -13.06 -9.04 3.50
N ARG A 276 -13.66 -9.82 2.59
CA ARG A 276 -14.10 -11.18 2.89
C ARG A 276 -12.93 -12.10 3.19
N HIS A 277 -11.87 -12.04 2.37
CA HIS A 277 -10.64 -12.81 2.59
C HIS A 277 -10.05 -12.54 3.97
N VAL A 278 -9.87 -11.28 4.35
CA VAL A 278 -9.33 -10.88 5.65
C VAL A 278 -10.20 -11.39 6.81
N ILE A 279 -11.52 -11.27 6.69
CA ILE A 279 -12.47 -11.73 7.72
C ILE A 279 -12.47 -13.27 7.84
N GLU A 280 -12.53 -13.99 6.72
CA GLU A 280 -12.61 -15.44 6.70
C GLU A 280 -11.34 -16.13 7.23
N ARG A 281 -10.20 -15.45 7.10
CA ARG A 281 -8.91 -15.94 7.58
C ARG A 281 -8.52 -15.38 8.95
N ASP A 282 -9.36 -14.54 9.54
CA ASP A 282 -9.05 -13.80 10.77
C ASP A 282 -7.71 -13.04 10.67
N ALA A 283 -7.41 -12.55 9.46
CA ALA A 283 -6.16 -11.86 9.19
C ALA A 283 -6.11 -10.49 9.86
N THR A 284 -4.91 -9.99 10.11
CA THR A 284 -4.69 -8.58 10.49
C THR A 284 -4.42 -7.78 9.22
N TYR A 285 -5.19 -6.71 9.03
CA TYR A 285 -5.06 -5.83 7.87
C TYR A 285 -4.13 -4.66 8.18
N PHE A 286 -3.19 -4.38 7.28
CA PHE A 286 -2.24 -3.28 7.30
C PHE A 286 -2.53 -2.36 6.11
N SER A 287 -2.90 -1.12 6.38
CA SER A 287 -3.22 -0.10 5.36
C SER A 287 -1.99 0.69 4.97
N SER A 288 -1.92 1.15 3.72
CA SER A 288 -0.88 2.08 3.25
C SER A 288 -1.18 3.54 3.60
N HIS A 289 -2.47 3.89 3.91
CA HIS A 289 -2.87 5.28 4.06
C HIS A 289 -3.62 5.64 5.33
N PHE A 290 -4.03 4.67 6.14
CA PHE A 290 -4.76 5.02 7.36
C PHE A 290 -3.87 5.77 8.35
N PRO A 291 -4.42 6.71 9.15
CA PRO A 291 -3.67 7.39 10.19
C PRO A 291 -3.32 6.47 11.36
N PHE A 292 -2.65 7.00 12.37
CA PHE A 292 -2.32 6.31 13.65
C PHE A 292 -1.50 5.05 13.45
N THR A 293 -1.96 3.92 14.02
CA THR A 293 -1.29 2.62 13.89
C THR A 293 -1.36 2.07 12.47
N SER A 294 -2.36 2.44 11.69
CA SER A 294 -2.61 2.04 10.29
C SER A 294 -2.91 0.55 10.10
N PHE A 295 -3.09 -0.23 11.17
CA PHE A 295 -3.46 -1.64 11.09
C PHE A 295 -4.61 -1.97 12.03
N GLY A 296 -5.31 -3.07 11.74
CA GLY A 296 -6.47 -3.44 12.52
C GLY A 296 -7.25 -4.63 11.98
N LYS A 297 -8.50 -4.73 12.42
CA LYS A 297 -9.44 -5.79 12.03
C LYS A 297 -10.60 -5.22 11.23
N ILE A 298 -10.93 -5.96 10.16
CA ILE A 298 -12.14 -5.76 9.38
C ILE A 298 -13.21 -6.71 9.92
N SER A 299 -14.44 -6.23 10.09
CA SER A 299 -15.57 -7.03 10.54
C SER A 299 -16.76 -6.90 9.59
N ARG A 300 -17.72 -7.82 9.65
CA ARG A 300 -18.99 -7.67 8.93
C ARG A 300 -19.89 -6.66 9.66
N ALA A 301 -20.53 -5.77 8.89
CA ALA A 301 -21.48 -4.79 9.38
C ALA A 301 -22.70 -4.75 8.44
N GLY A 302 -23.61 -5.74 8.56
CA GLY A 302 -24.70 -5.96 7.61
C GLY A 302 -24.13 -6.42 6.26
N GLU A 303 -24.48 -5.70 5.17
CA GLU A 303 -23.96 -5.96 3.82
C GLU A 303 -22.59 -5.29 3.58
N ASN A 304 -22.17 -4.39 4.48
CA ASN A 304 -20.94 -3.64 4.43
C ASN A 304 -19.93 -4.17 5.46
N PHE A 305 -18.90 -3.37 5.74
CA PHE A 305 -17.81 -3.75 6.65
C PHE A 305 -17.60 -2.67 7.70
N GLY A 306 -17.04 -3.05 8.83
CA GLY A 306 -16.57 -2.16 9.88
C GLY A 306 -15.05 -2.24 10.01
N TRP A 307 -14.45 -1.18 10.56
CA TRP A 307 -13.02 -1.09 10.83
C TRP A 307 -12.77 -0.81 12.31
N ARG A 308 -11.76 -1.48 12.88
CA ARG A 308 -11.25 -1.18 14.22
C ARG A 308 -9.72 -1.19 14.19
N PHE A 309 -9.11 -0.08 14.61
CA PHE A 309 -7.67 -0.04 14.81
C PHE A 309 -7.26 -1.00 15.93
N LEU A 310 -6.07 -1.58 15.78
CA LEU A 310 -5.34 -2.27 16.84
C LEU A 310 -4.19 -1.39 17.32
N ASP A 311 -3.81 -1.59 18.58
CA ASP A 311 -2.59 -1.02 19.14
C ASP A 311 -1.43 -2.00 19.00
N PHE A 312 -0.20 -1.49 19.03
CA PHE A 312 1.01 -2.34 18.99
C PHE A 312 1.11 -3.27 20.20
N THR A 313 0.33 -3.04 21.24
CA THR A 313 0.20 -3.92 22.41
C THR A 313 -0.77 -5.08 22.21
N ASP A 314 -1.59 -5.04 21.15
CA ASP A 314 -2.55 -6.09 20.77
C ASP A 314 -1.81 -7.22 20.01
N CYS A 315 -0.73 -7.76 20.58
CA CYS A 315 -0.01 -8.89 19.99
C CYS A 315 -0.93 -10.09 19.82
N VAL A 316 -0.85 -10.78 18.69
CA VAL A 316 -1.51 -12.08 18.52
C VAL A 316 -0.80 -13.08 19.44
N GLU A 317 -1.40 -13.40 20.58
CA GLU A 317 -0.96 -14.54 21.39
C GLU A 317 -1.03 -15.81 20.53
N GLU A 318 0.00 -16.65 20.60
CA GLU A 318 0.00 -17.97 19.98
C GLU A 318 -1.32 -18.67 20.31
N LYS A 319 -2.12 -19.03 19.29
CA LYS A 319 -3.21 -19.99 19.48
C LYS A 319 -2.52 -21.27 19.97
N GLY A 320 -2.62 -21.50 21.27
CA GLY A 320 -2.02 -22.67 21.91
C GLY A 320 -2.26 -23.91 21.07
N VAL A 321 -1.20 -24.62 20.75
CA VAL A 321 -1.25 -25.96 20.20
C VAL A 321 -2.13 -26.76 21.15
N LEU A 322 -3.34 -27.13 20.72
CA LEU A 322 -4.12 -28.13 21.39
C LEU A 322 -3.24 -29.40 21.37
N GLU A 323 -2.62 -29.71 22.51
CA GLU A 323 -1.96 -31.00 22.69
C GLU A 323 -2.99 -32.12 22.44
N PRO A 324 -2.54 -33.22 21.84
CA PRO A 324 -3.38 -34.30 21.35
C PRO A 324 -4.13 -35.07 22.45
#